data_4618ad1122f36dd0fed026d9e28d87c6
#
_entry.id   4618ad1122f36dd0fed026d9e28d87c6
#
_cell.length_a   1.000
_cell.length_b   1.000
_cell.length_c   1.000
_cell.angle_alpha   90.00
_cell.angle_beta   90.00
_cell.angle_gamma   90.00
#
_symmetry.space_group_name_H-M   'P 1'
#
loop_
_entity.id
_entity.type
_entity.pdbx_description
1 polymer ?
#
loop_
_entity_poly.entity_id
_entity_poly.type
_entity_poly.pdbx_seq_one_letter_code
_entity_poly.pdbx_strand_id
1 'polypeptide(L)'
;MDSIRKLQIGNVTLENNLILAPMAGVTDLPFRLLCKEQGAGLLCMEMVSAKAILYKNRNTEELLTIDPRENPVSLQLFGSDPDIMSEIAKQIEERLFDILDINMGCPVPKVVNNGDGSALMRNPLLAGKIIEKTAQAIKKPVTVKIRKGFDDNHINAVEMAHIAEESGAAAIAVHGRTREQFYSGKADWDIIRQVKEAVSIPVIGNGDILTADDVIRMQDETNCDGFMIARGAEGNPWIFKQILHYFETGEKLEKPSFAEVTDMILRHARMQIEFKGEYTGIREMRKHAAWYTAGYKNSSRLRAKICEVENYEQLQALFEEVLAYNN
;
A
#
# COMPACT_ATOMS: atom_id res chain seq x y z
N MET A 1 3.25 -6.32 24.95
CA MET A 1 3.68 -6.78 23.61
C MET A 1 2.51 -7.15 22.69
N ASP A 2 1.33 -6.53 22.86
CA ASP A 2 0.10 -6.91 22.12
C ASP A 2 -0.18 -6.03 20.90
N SER A 3 0.85 -5.40 20.32
CA SER A 3 0.67 -4.49 19.17
C SER A 3 0.27 -5.23 17.89
N ILE A 4 0.74 -6.48 17.71
CA ILE A 4 0.37 -7.31 16.58
C ILE A 4 -0.78 -8.23 17.01
N ARG A 5 -1.95 -8.00 16.43
CA ARG A 5 -3.19 -8.69 16.80
C ARG A 5 -4.09 -8.86 15.58
N LYS A 6 -5.07 -9.73 15.70
CA LYS A 6 -6.15 -9.80 14.71
C LYS A 6 -6.87 -8.45 14.63
N LEU A 7 -7.22 -8.05 13.42
CA LEU A 7 -7.95 -6.82 13.18
C LEU A 7 -9.25 -7.12 12.43
N GLN A 8 -10.36 -6.60 12.94
CA GLN A 8 -11.66 -6.70 12.30
C GLN A 8 -11.95 -5.41 11.53
N ILE A 9 -12.27 -5.54 10.24
CA ILE A 9 -12.72 -4.43 9.38
C ILE A 9 -14.06 -4.84 8.75
N GLY A 10 -15.15 -4.27 9.24
CA GLY A 10 -16.49 -4.73 8.88
C GLY A 10 -16.67 -6.23 9.19
N ASN A 11 -16.96 -7.04 8.18
CA ASN A 11 -17.09 -8.50 8.29
C ASN A 11 -15.79 -9.26 7.92
N VAL A 12 -14.69 -8.57 7.64
CA VAL A 12 -13.39 -9.16 7.28
C VAL A 12 -12.48 -9.21 8.50
N THR A 13 -11.95 -10.40 8.83
CA THR A 13 -10.98 -10.59 9.92
C THR A 13 -9.59 -10.79 9.33
N LEU A 14 -8.65 -9.93 9.70
CA LEU A 14 -7.23 -10.07 9.38
C LEU A 14 -6.53 -10.89 10.45
N GLU A 15 -5.65 -11.82 10.05
CA GLU A 15 -4.88 -12.63 11.01
C GLU A 15 -3.87 -11.80 11.80
N ASN A 16 -3.40 -10.70 11.23
CA ASN A 16 -2.61 -9.68 11.91
C ASN A 16 -2.90 -8.30 11.31
N ASN A 17 -2.51 -7.25 12.01
CA ASN A 17 -2.80 -5.86 11.66
C ASN A 17 -1.68 -5.16 10.86
N LEU A 18 -0.80 -5.92 10.19
CA LEU A 18 0.20 -5.40 9.26
C LEU A 18 -0.37 -5.35 7.85
N ILE A 19 -0.38 -4.18 7.24
CA ILE A 19 -1.07 -3.91 5.99
C ILE A 19 -0.05 -3.38 4.96
N LEU A 20 -0.01 -4.00 3.77
CA LEU A 20 0.74 -3.44 2.64
C LEU A 20 -0.02 -2.26 2.05
N ALA A 21 0.60 -1.08 2.02
CA ALA A 21 -0.02 0.13 1.46
C ALA A 21 -0.21 0.05 -0.06
N PRO A 22 -1.23 0.72 -0.62
CA PRO A 22 -1.37 0.89 -2.07
C PRO A 22 -0.30 1.84 -2.60
N MET A 23 0.52 1.38 -3.53
CA MET A 23 1.60 2.16 -4.15
C MET A 23 1.60 1.96 -5.66
N ALA A 24 1.20 3.01 -6.40
CA ALA A 24 1.12 2.96 -7.86
C ALA A 24 2.48 2.61 -8.51
N GLY A 25 2.47 1.62 -9.40
CA GLY A 25 3.65 1.06 -10.04
C GLY A 25 4.49 0.16 -9.14
N VAL A 26 4.07 -0.16 -7.90
CA VAL A 26 4.83 -0.96 -6.93
C VAL A 26 4.05 -2.17 -6.45
N THR A 27 2.81 -1.96 -5.99
CA THR A 27 1.99 -3.03 -5.40
C THR A 27 1.14 -3.75 -6.44
N ASP A 28 1.78 -4.16 -7.53
CA ASP A 28 1.20 -5.07 -8.52
C ASP A 28 1.07 -6.50 -7.98
N LEU A 29 0.41 -7.37 -8.72
CA LEU A 29 0.13 -8.75 -8.30
C LEU A 29 1.40 -9.51 -7.85
N PRO A 30 2.53 -9.52 -8.61
CA PRO A 30 3.74 -10.20 -8.18
C PRO A 30 4.26 -9.73 -6.83
N PHE A 31 4.35 -8.41 -6.63
CA PHE A 31 4.88 -7.87 -5.38
C PHE A 31 3.94 -8.11 -4.19
N ARG A 32 2.62 -8.04 -4.40
CA ARG A 32 1.63 -8.35 -3.36
C ARG A 32 1.75 -9.79 -2.88
N LEU A 33 1.90 -10.76 -3.80
CA LEU A 33 2.09 -12.18 -3.46
C LEU A 33 3.36 -12.39 -2.63
N LEU A 34 4.48 -11.74 -2.99
CA LEU A 34 5.71 -11.80 -2.20
C LEU A 34 5.52 -11.24 -0.78
N CYS A 35 4.81 -10.13 -0.62
CA CYS A 35 4.49 -9.58 0.69
C CYS A 35 3.54 -10.50 1.49
N LYS A 36 2.56 -11.14 0.82
CA LYS A 36 1.66 -12.11 1.45
C LYS A 36 2.42 -13.29 2.04
N GLU A 37 3.34 -13.85 1.28
CA GLU A 37 4.19 -14.96 1.74
C GLU A 37 5.07 -14.59 2.93
N GLN A 38 5.39 -13.31 3.09
CA GLN A 38 6.13 -12.81 4.24
C GLN A 38 5.22 -12.42 5.43
N GLY A 39 3.92 -12.67 5.33
CA GLY A 39 2.99 -12.55 6.45
C GLY A 39 2.22 -11.23 6.51
N ALA A 40 2.13 -10.45 5.43
CA ALA A 40 1.22 -9.29 5.40
C ALA A 40 -0.24 -9.74 5.67
N GLY A 41 -0.89 -9.11 6.66
CA GLY A 41 -2.25 -9.44 7.06
C GLY A 41 -3.30 -8.98 6.05
N LEU A 42 -3.06 -7.84 5.39
CA LEU A 42 -3.89 -7.31 4.30
C LEU A 42 -2.99 -6.75 3.20
N LEU A 43 -3.34 -7.03 1.97
CA LEU A 43 -2.69 -6.45 0.79
C LEU A 43 -3.59 -5.37 0.18
N CYS A 44 -3.04 -4.18 -0.08
CA CYS A 44 -3.78 -3.16 -0.84
C CYS A 44 -3.26 -3.11 -2.28
N MET A 45 -4.19 -3.19 -3.22
CA MET A 45 -3.90 -3.08 -4.65
C MET A 45 -3.53 -1.63 -5.02
N GLU A 46 -2.95 -1.46 -6.19
CA GLU A 46 -2.78 -0.13 -6.78
C GLU A 46 -4.13 0.56 -6.98
N MET A 47 -4.15 1.88 -6.90
CA MET A 47 -5.38 2.65 -7.08
C MET A 47 -5.87 2.61 -8.54
N VAL A 48 -7.16 2.35 -8.73
CA VAL A 48 -7.82 2.27 -10.03
C VAL A 48 -8.84 3.39 -10.19
N SER A 49 -8.86 4.05 -11.34
CA SER A 49 -9.82 5.10 -11.64
C SER A 49 -11.21 4.51 -11.92
N ALA A 50 -12.23 4.94 -11.16
CA ALA A 50 -13.62 4.56 -11.44
C ALA A 50 -14.05 4.97 -12.87
N LYS A 51 -13.65 6.16 -13.32
CA LYS A 51 -13.89 6.61 -14.71
C LYS A 51 -13.18 5.73 -15.74
N ALA A 52 -11.97 5.23 -15.45
CA ALA A 52 -11.26 4.35 -16.37
C ALA A 52 -11.97 2.99 -16.54
N ILE A 53 -12.56 2.46 -15.46
CA ILE A 53 -13.41 1.26 -15.52
C ILE A 53 -14.67 1.55 -16.34
N LEU A 54 -15.37 2.66 -16.04
CA LEU A 54 -16.58 3.08 -16.75
C LEU A 54 -16.37 3.14 -18.27
N TYR A 55 -15.24 3.72 -18.70
CA TYR A 55 -14.89 3.85 -20.12
C TYR A 55 -14.15 2.63 -20.70
N LYS A 56 -14.08 1.52 -19.98
CA LYS A 56 -13.48 0.24 -20.40
C LYS A 56 -12.05 0.39 -20.93
N ASN A 57 -11.22 1.16 -20.21
CA ASN A 57 -9.81 1.34 -20.55
C ASN A 57 -9.09 -0.02 -20.44
N ARG A 58 -8.40 -0.46 -21.51
CA ARG A 58 -7.78 -1.79 -21.60
C ARG A 58 -6.74 -2.05 -20.49
N ASN A 59 -5.99 -1.04 -20.08
CA ASN A 59 -4.96 -1.18 -19.03
C ASN A 59 -5.55 -1.34 -17.62
N THR A 60 -6.87 -1.12 -17.47
CA THR A 60 -7.54 -1.19 -16.18
C THR A 60 -7.72 -2.64 -15.71
N GLU A 61 -7.92 -3.58 -16.62
CA GLU A 61 -8.12 -5.00 -16.28
C GLU A 61 -6.87 -5.64 -15.65
N GLU A 62 -5.69 -5.26 -16.08
CA GLU A 62 -4.44 -5.71 -15.45
C GLU A 62 -4.36 -5.24 -13.99
N LEU A 63 -4.70 -3.97 -13.71
CA LEU A 63 -4.74 -3.42 -12.35
C LEU A 63 -5.81 -4.06 -11.45
N LEU A 64 -6.86 -4.65 -12.05
CA LEU A 64 -7.95 -5.33 -11.35
C LEU A 64 -7.71 -6.84 -11.15
N THR A 65 -6.54 -7.34 -11.60
CA THR A 65 -6.20 -8.76 -11.46
C THR A 65 -5.90 -9.12 -10.01
N ILE A 66 -6.59 -10.16 -9.52
CA ILE A 66 -6.47 -10.69 -8.16
C ILE A 66 -6.24 -12.20 -8.24
N ASP A 67 -5.26 -12.69 -7.47
CA ASP A 67 -5.02 -14.11 -7.27
C ASP A 67 -5.66 -14.55 -5.95
N PRO A 68 -6.35 -15.70 -5.87
CA PRO A 68 -6.93 -16.20 -4.62
C PRO A 68 -5.95 -16.33 -3.44
N ARG A 69 -4.66 -16.46 -3.73
CA ARG A 69 -3.59 -16.52 -2.71
C ARG A 69 -3.40 -15.20 -1.95
N GLU A 70 -3.92 -14.07 -2.47
CA GLU A 70 -3.80 -12.76 -1.87
C GLU A 70 -4.76 -12.55 -0.68
N ASN A 71 -5.80 -13.35 -0.56
CA ASN A 71 -6.87 -13.17 0.44
C ASN A 71 -6.32 -13.06 1.89
N PRO A 72 -6.74 -12.04 2.67
CA PRO A 72 -7.61 -10.94 2.27
C PRO A 72 -6.87 -9.85 1.47
N VAL A 73 -7.58 -9.25 0.50
CA VAL A 73 -7.05 -8.19 -0.36
C VAL A 73 -8.04 -7.01 -0.47
N SER A 74 -7.50 -5.79 -0.44
CA SER A 74 -8.25 -4.55 -0.61
C SER A 74 -8.03 -3.97 -2.00
N LEU A 75 -9.14 -3.75 -2.74
CA LEU A 75 -9.13 -3.05 -4.02
C LEU A 75 -9.33 -1.56 -3.77
N GLN A 76 -8.43 -0.72 -4.30
CA GLN A 76 -8.53 0.72 -4.10
C GLN A 76 -9.05 1.44 -5.35
N LEU A 77 -10.18 2.14 -5.21
CA LEU A 77 -10.74 3.03 -6.22
C LEU A 77 -10.40 4.50 -5.95
N PHE A 78 -10.32 5.30 -7.01
CA PHE A 78 -10.34 6.76 -6.90
C PHE A 78 -11.29 7.40 -7.92
N GLY A 79 -11.88 8.50 -7.53
CA GLY A 79 -12.82 9.31 -8.30
C GLY A 79 -13.46 10.35 -7.41
N SER A 80 -14.00 11.42 -8.03
CA SER A 80 -14.66 12.54 -7.34
C SER A 80 -16.17 12.65 -7.65
N ASP A 81 -16.72 11.70 -8.42
CA ASP A 81 -18.13 11.63 -8.72
C ASP A 81 -18.81 10.54 -7.89
N PRO A 82 -19.72 10.87 -6.95
CA PRO A 82 -20.36 9.90 -6.07
C PRO A 82 -21.20 8.85 -6.82
N ASP A 83 -21.83 9.22 -7.93
CA ASP A 83 -22.67 8.31 -8.71
C ASP A 83 -21.82 7.31 -9.49
N ILE A 84 -20.76 7.77 -10.15
CA ILE A 84 -19.81 6.90 -10.82
C ILE A 84 -19.13 5.96 -9.82
N MET A 85 -18.69 6.46 -8.67
CA MET A 85 -18.04 5.63 -7.65
C MET A 85 -18.94 4.51 -7.15
N SER A 86 -20.20 4.80 -6.87
CA SER A 86 -21.19 3.81 -6.41
C SER A 86 -21.58 2.81 -7.51
N GLU A 87 -21.73 3.26 -8.76
CA GLU A 87 -22.01 2.39 -9.89
C GLU A 87 -20.88 1.42 -10.15
N ILE A 88 -19.64 1.91 -10.17
CA ILE A 88 -18.46 1.08 -10.39
C ILE A 88 -18.25 0.11 -9.22
N ALA A 89 -18.47 0.54 -7.98
CA ALA A 89 -18.41 -0.36 -6.82
C ALA A 89 -19.34 -1.57 -6.99
N LYS A 90 -20.60 -1.34 -7.42
CA LYS A 90 -21.55 -2.42 -7.73
C LYS A 90 -21.07 -3.32 -8.87
N GLN A 91 -20.55 -2.73 -9.94
CA GLN A 91 -20.08 -3.47 -11.12
C GLN A 91 -18.96 -4.44 -10.79
N ILE A 92 -18.07 -4.06 -9.84
CA ILE A 92 -16.90 -4.86 -9.51
C ILE A 92 -17.09 -5.71 -8.25
N GLU A 93 -18.21 -5.64 -7.54
CA GLU A 93 -18.43 -6.31 -6.23
C GLU A 93 -18.17 -7.82 -6.27
N GLU A 94 -18.50 -8.47 -7.38
CA GLU A 94 -18.33 -9.92 -7.56
C GLU A 94 -16.86 -10.34 -7.79
N ARG A 95 -15.92 -9.39 -7.92
CA ARG A 95 -14.49 -9.72 -7.99
C ARG A 95 -13.96 -10.21 -6.65
N LEU A 96 -12.80 -10.87 -6.67
CA LEU A 96 -12.22 -11.58 -5.51
C LEU A 96 -11.65 -10.70 -4.39
N PHE A 97 -11.85 -9.37 -4.42
CA PHE A 97 -11.41 -8.52 -3.31
C PHE A 97 -12.33 -8.67 -2.08
N ASP A 98 -11.81 -8.40 -0.90
CA ASP A 98 -12.53 -8.50 0.37
C ASP A 98 -13.00 -7.13 0.89
N ILE A 99 -12.21 -6.08 0.64
CA ILE A 99 -12.45 -4.71 1.10
C ILE A 99 -12.36 -3.77 -0.10
N LEU A 100 -13.28 -2.81 -0.21
CA LEU A 100 -13.18 -1.71 -1.16
C LEU A 100 -12.63 -0.48 -0.45
N ASP A 101 -11.45 -0.01 -0.86
CA ASP A 101 -10.84 1.19 -0.30
C ASP A 101 -11.01 2.40 -1.23
N ILE A 102 -11.29 3.57 -0.67
CA ILE A 102 -11.42 4.82 -1.40
C ILE A 102 -10.17 5.67 -1.19
N ASN A 103 -9.47 5.99 -2.28
CA ASN A 103 -8.31 6.87 -2.24
C ASN A 103 -8.71 8.35 -2.12
N MET A 104 -8.42 8.94 -0.98
CA MET A 104 -8.53 10.38 -0.74
C MET A 104 -7.19 11.00 -0.29
N GLY A 105 -6.07 10.34 -0.64
CA GLY A 105 -4.74 10.74 -0.20
C GLY A 105 -3.68 10.87 -1.29
N CYS A 106 -3.96 10.49 -2.54
CA CYS A 106 -2.99 10.56 -3.64
C CYS A 106 -2.57 12.02 -3.90
N PRO A 107 -1.24 12.36 -3.83
CA PRO A 107 -0.78 13.72 -3.99
C PRO A 107 -0.44 14.10 -5.43
N VAL A 108 -0.49 13.13 -6.36
CA VAL A 108 -0.01 13.27 -7.74
C VAL A 108 -0.81 14.36 -8.48
N PRO A 109 -0.14 15.35 -9.12
CA PRO A 109 -0.82 16.48 -9.78
C PRO A 109 -1.90 16.06 -10.78
N LYS A 110 -1.65 15.02 -11.58
CA LYS A 110 -2.64 14.51 -12.54
C LYS A 110 -3.95 14.04 -11.89
N VAL A 111 -3.89 13.48 -10.67
CA VAL A 111 -5.06 13.05 -9.91
C VAL A 111 -5.74 14.26 -9.24
N VAL A 112 -4.94 15.06 -8.55
CA VAL A 112 -5.43 16.23 -7.79
C VAL A 112 -6.08 17.29 -8.66
N ASN A 113 -5.51 17.57 -9.86
CA ASN A 113 -6.07 18.55 -10.80
C ASN A 113 -7.43 18.14 -11.37
N ASN A 114 -7.76 16.85 -11.33
CA ASN A 114 -9.08 16.34 -11.70
C ASN A 114 -10.09 16.37 -10.54
N GLY A 115 -9.70 16.86 -9.36
CA GLY A 115 -10.55 16.85 -8.17
C GLY A 115 -10.52 15.54 -7.38
N ASP A 116 -9.69 14.58 -7.78
CA ASP A 116 -9.60 13.25 -7.18
C ASP A 116 -8.51 13.16 -6.10
N GLY A 117 -8.46 12.05 -5.40
CA GLY A 117 -7.42 11.76 -4.41
C GLY A 117 -7.41 12.80 -3.28
N SER A 118 -6.24 13.38 -2.99
CA SER A 118 -6.11 14.35 -1.90
C SER A 118 -6.83 15.69 -2.14
N ALA A 119 -7.32 15.97 -3.35
CA ALA A 119 -8.18 17.13 -3.60
C ALA A 119 -9.49 17.05 -2.79
N LEU A 120 -9.97 15.82 -2.51
CA LEU A 120 -11.18 15.59 -1.70
C LEU A 120 -11.01 16.04 -0.25
N MET A 121 -9.80 16.14 0.27
CA MET A 121 -9.51 16.71 1.60
C MET A 121 -9.99 18.17 1.72
N ARG A 122 -10.09 18.90 0.60
CA ARG A 122 -10.62 20.27 0.55
C ARG A 122 -12.13 20.38 0.41
N ASN A 123 -12.81 19.24 0.26
CA ASN A 123 -14.26 19.18 0.12
C ASN A 123 -14.85 18.01 0.95
N PRO A 124 -14.86 18.14 2.29
CA PRO A 124 -15.34 17.10 3.20
C PRO A 124 -16.76 16.62 2.91
N LEU A 125 -17.67 17.53 2.53
CA LEU A 125 -19.05 17.18 2.18
C LEU A 125 -19.14 16.27 0.95
N LEU A 126 -18.31 16.52 -0.07
CA LEU A 126 -18.25 15.65 -1.26
C LEU A 126 -17.62 14.30 -0.90
N ALA A 127 -16.57 14.32 -0.07
CA ALA A 127 -15.93 13.09 0.41
C ALA A 127 -16.96 12.20 1.16
N GLY A 128 -17.74 12.76 2.08
CA GLY A 128 -18.82 12.05 2.77
C GLY A 128 -19.84 11.45 1.81
N LYS A 129 -20.29 12.22 0.82
CA LYS A 129 -21.22 11.73 -0.21
C LYS A 129 -20.67 10.54 -1.01
N ILE A 130 -19.37 10.59 -1.36
CA ILE A 130 -18.72 9.49 -2.09
C ILE A 130 -18.70 8.24 -1.23
N ILE A 131 -18.30 8.37 0.05
CA ILE A 131 -18.25 7.25 0.99
C ILE A 131 -19.63 6.65 1.18
N GLU A 132 -20.62 7.47 1.53
CA GLU A 132 -21.98 7.05 1.79
C GLU A 132 -22.59 6.27 0.62
N LYS A 133 -22.55 6.84 -0.59
CA LYS A 133 -23.11 6.19 -1.77
C LYS A 133 -22.39 4.88 -2.11
N THR A 134 -21.06 4.85 -1.93
CA THR A 134 -20.26 3.65 -2.17
C THR A 134 -20.58 2.57 -1.13
N ALA A 135 -20.62 2.91 0.15
CA ALA A 135 -20.93 1.97 1.23
C ALA A 135 -22.36 1.40 1.14
N GLN A 136 -23.34 2.21 0.71
CA GLN A 136 -24.70 1.76 0.48
C GLN A 136 -24.86 0.90 -0.78
N ALA A 137 -23.92 0.98 -1.70
CA ALA A 137 -23.99 0.32 -3.00
C ALA A 137 -23.59 -1.14 -2.96
N ILE A 138 -22.74 -1.58 -2.03
CA ILE A 138 -22.15 -2.90 -1.94
C ILE A 138 -22.24 -3.48 -0.52
N LYS A 139 -22.09 -4.80 -0.41
CA LYS A 139 -22.11 -5.52 0.89
C LYS A 139 -20.72 -5.64 1.51
N LYS A 140 -19.66 -5.56 0.69
CA LYS A 140 -18.29 -5.61 1.17
C LYS A 140 -17.95 -4.35 1.96
N PRO A 141 -17.12 -4.43 3.02
CA PRO A 141 -16.75 -3.25 3.79
C PRO A 141 -16.03 -2.22 2.92
N VAL A 142 -16.39 -0.96 3.11
CA VAL A 142 -15.75 0.19 2.46
C VAL A 142 -14.82 0.87 3.45
N THR A 143 -13.58 1.13 3.06
CA THR A 143 -12.59 1.87 3.85
C THR A 143 -12.14 3.12 3.11
N VAL A 144 -11.46 4.01 3.79
CA VAL A 144 -10.96 5.27 3.22
C VAL A 144 -9.51 5.47 3.60
N LYS A 145 -8.69 5.85 2.63
CA LYS A 145 -7.30 6.26 2.89
C LYS A 145 -7.12 7.75 2.64
N ILE A 146 -6.71 8.49 3.70
CA ILE A 146 -6.53 9.93 3.70
C ILE A 146 -5.09 10.34 4.02
N ARG A 147 -4.81 11.64 3.91
CA ARG A 147 -3.65 12.33 4.49
C ARG A 147 -4.07 13.17 5.70
N LYS A 148 -3.10 13.77 6.41
CA LYS A 148 -3.43 14.66 7.54
C LYS A 148 -4.15 15.94 7.10
N GLY A 149 -4.01 16.32 5.84
CA GLY A 149 -4.61 17.49 5.23
C GLY A 149 -4.07 17.75 3.83
N PHE A 150 -4.53 18.83 3.19
CA PHE A 150 -4.05 19.23 1.87
C PHE A 150 -2.69 19.95 1.95
N ASP A 151 -2.58 20.94 2.84
CA ASP A 151 -1.38 21.70 3.15
C ASP A 151 -1.36 22.04 4.65
N ASP A 152 -0.35 22.76 5.12
CA ASP A 152 -0.20 23.08 6.55
C ASP A 152 -1.25 24.04 7.10
N ASN A 153 -1.96 24.79 6.23
CA ASN A 153 -3.08 25.64 6.62
C ASN A 153 -4.44 24.91 6.59
N HIS A 154 -4.47 23.71 6.00
CA HIS A 154 -5.68 22.90 5.81
C HIS A 154 -5.45 21.48 6.31
N ILE A 155 -5.20 21.35 7.61
CA ILE A 155 -5.08 20.07 8.33
C ILE A 155 -6.46 19.73 8.88
N ASN A 156 -7.09 18.66 8.36
CA ASN A 156 -8.47 18.30 8.70
C ASN A 156 -8.73 16.78 8.78
N ALA A 157 -7.70 15.99 9.09
CA ALA A 157 -7.86 14.55 9.17
C ALA A 157 -8.90 14.09 10.19
N VAL A 158 -9.03 14.79 11.33
CA VAL A 158 -10.03 14.47 12.37
C VAL A 158 -11.45 14.71 11.84
N GLU A 159 -11.71 15.86 11.19
CA GLU A 159 -13.00 16.15 10.54
C GLU A 159 -13.33 15.08 9.48
N MET A 160 -12.36 14.76 8.63
CA MET A 160 -12.52 13.73 7.60
C MET A 160 -12.82 12.35 8.19
N ALA A 161 -12.25 12.01 9.34
CA ALA A 161 -12.49 10.75 10.03
C ALA A 161 -13.92 10.67 10.59
N HIS A 162 -14.44 11.71 11.20
CA HIS A 162 -15.85 11.79 11.61
C HIS A 162 -16.79 11.60 10.41
N ILE A 163 -16.54 12.33 9.34
CA ILE A 163 -17.34 12.23 8.11
C ILE A 163 -17.27 10.81 7.54
N ALA A 164 -16.09 10.18 7.52
CA ALA A 164 -15.93 8.81 7.03
C ALA A 164 -16.75 7.81 7.88
N GLU A 165 -16.69 7.91 9.20
CA GLU A 165 -17.44 7.06 10.11
C GLU A 165 -18.96 7.27 9.95
N GLU A 166 -19.43 8.52 9.95
CA GLU A 166 -20.84 8.87 9.78
C GLU A 166 -21.38 8.44 8.41
N SER A 167 -20.53 8.43 7.40
CA SER A 167 -20.86 7.99 6.02
C SER A 167 -20.77 6.48 5.81
N GLY A 168 -20.44 5.69 6.86
CA GLY A 168 -20.47 4.23 6.83
C GLY A 168 -19.15 3.57 6.43
N ALA A 169 -18.01 4.26 6.54
CA ALA A 169 -16.70 3.62 6.38
C ALA A 169 -16.45 2.61 7.52
N ALA A 170 -15.95 1.43 7.18
CA ALA A 170 -15.63 0.36 8.12
C ALA A 170 -14.25 0.51 8.79
N ALA A 171 -13.36 1.33 8.24
CA ALA A 171 -12.06 1.71 8.79
C ALA A 171 -11.49 2.91 8.04
N ILE A 172 -10.51 3.58 8.64
CA ILE A 172 -9.80 4.69 8.03
C ILE A 172 -8.28 4.53 8.16
N ALA A 173 -7.55 4.72 7.04
CA ALA A 173 -6.09 4.75 7.04
C ALA A 173 -5.60 6.21 6.91
N VAL A 174 -4.72 6.64 7.82
CA VAL A 174 -4.26 8.03 7.91
C VAL A 174 -2.75 8.10 7.67
N HIS A 175 -2.35 8.76 6.58
CA HIS A 175 -0.95 9.12 6.36
C HIS A 175 -0.64 10.46 7.03
N GLY A 176 0.30 10.48 7.97
CA GLY A 176 0.67 11.63 8.79
C GLY A 176 1.40 12.76 8.04
N ARG A 177 1.24 12.90 6.72
CA ARG A 177 1.77 13.99 5.88
C ARG A 177 0.66 14.69 5.14
N THR A 178 0.83 15.98 4.86
CA THR A 178 -0.05 16.73 3.94
C THR A 178 0.18 16.32 2.50
N ARG A 179 -0.72 16.70 1.61
CA ARG A 179 -0.52 16.54 0.16
C ARG A 179 0.74 17.27 -0.31
N GLU A 180 0.98 18.49 0.18
CA GLU A 180 2.12 19.31 -0.25
C GLU A 180 3.46 18.74 0.22
N GLN A 181 3.51 18.17 1.42
CA GLN A 181 4.71 17.47 1.89
C GLN A 181 5.11 16.30 0.98
N PHE A 182 4.18 15.71 0.27
CA PHE A 182 4.40 14.52 -0.55
C PHE A 182 5.05 13.39 0.25
N TYR A 183 6.40 13.32 0.29
CA TYR A 183 7.19 12.40 1.13
C TYR A 183 8.28 13.13 1.93
N SER A 184 8.34 14.45 1.88
CA SER A 184 9.34 15.24 2.61
C SER A 184 9.04 15.32 4.10
N GLY A 185 10.07 15.59 4.88
CA GLY A 185 9.96 15.68 6.34
C GLY A 185 9.61 14.36 7.01
N LYS A 186 9.05 14.42 8.22
CA LYS A 186 8.57 13.26 8.99
C LYS A 186 7.05 13.19 8.93
N ALA A 187 6.51 11.98 9.00
CA ALA A 187 5.08 11.78 9.22
C ALA A 187 4.72 12.23 10.65
N ASP A 188 3.67 13.01 10.75
CA ASP A 188 3.10 13.48 12.00
C ASP A 188 2.20 12.37 12.57
N TRP A 189 2.69 11.67 13.58
CA TRP A 189 1.93 10.59 14.21
C TRP A 189 0.91 11.13 15.23
N ASP A 190 1.08 12.35 15.73
CA ASP A 190 0.12 12.94 16.65
C ASP A 190 -1.27 13.12 15.99
N ILE A 191 -1.32 13.45 14.70
CA ILE A 191 -2.61 13.51 13.99
C ILE A 191 -3.29 12.14 13.89
N ILE A 192 -2.52 11.04 13.81
CA ILE A 192 -3.06 9.67 13.82
C ILE A 192 -3.68 9.37 15.20
N ARG A 193 -3.00 9.77 16.29
CA ARG A 193 -3.54 9.69 17.66
C ARG A 193 -4.84 10.47 17.79
N GLN A 194 -4.87 11.73 17.33
CA GLN A 194 -6.08 12.56 17.39
C GLN A 194 -7.25 11.92 16.63
N VAL A 195 -6.99 11.34 15.45
CA VAL A 195 -8.02 10.60 14.70
C VAL A 195 -8.48 9.36 15.49
N LYS A 196 -7.55 8.59 16.10
CA LYS A 196 -7.89 7.41 16.89
C LYS A 196 -8.76 7.75 18.11
N GLU A 197 -8.52 8.90 18.74
CA GLU A 197 -9.32 9.37 19.88
C GLU A 197 -10.70 9.88 19.45
N ALA A 198 -10.89 10.27 18.18
CA ALA A 198 -12.08 10.92 17.68
C ALA A 198 -13.14 9.96 17.12
N VAL A 199 -12.76 8.76 16.66
CA VAL A 199 -13.67 7.81 16.00
C VAL A 199 -13.64 6.43 16.64
N SER A 200 -14.72 5.65 16.46
CA SER A 200 -14.85 4.28 16.98
C SER A 200 -14.45 3.21 15.96
N ILE A 201 -14.47 3.53 14.68
CA ILE A 201 -13.99 2.62 13.63
C ILE A 201 -12.48 2.41 13.72
N PRO A 202 -11.95 1.26 13.25
CA PRO A 202 -10.52 1.00 13.22
C PRO A 202 -9.74 2.10 12.50
N VAL A 203 -8.65 2.57 13.14
CA VAL A 203 -7.71 3.55 12.59
C VAL A 203 -6.40 2.88 12.24
N ILE A 204 -5.96 3.01 11.01
CA ILE A 204 -4.74 2.41 10.46
C ILE A 204 -3.70 3.51 10.29
N GLY A 205 -2.61 3.44 11.06
CA GLY A 205 -1.50 4.39 11.01
C GLY A 205 -0.61 4.13 9.78
N ASN A 206 -0.24 5.21 9.07
CA ASN A 206 0.64 5.15 7.91
C ASN A 206 1.67 6.28 7.90
N GLY A 207 2.89 5.94 7.52
CA GLY A 207 4.01 6.87 7.34
C GLY A 207 5.20 6.52 8.24
N ASP A 208 6.37 6.42 7.60
CA ASP A 208 7.68 6.21 8.23
C ASP A 208 7.82 4.93 9.09
N ILE A 209 7.08 3.87 8.74
CA ILE A 209 7.28 2.53 9.28
C ILE A 209 8.30 1.82 8.39
N LEU A 210 9.50 1.61 8.92
CA LEU A 210 10.64 0.98 8.24
C LEU A 210 11.18 -0.23 9.00
N THR A 211 10.83 -0.37 10.28
CA THR A 211 11.32 -1.42 11.19
C THR A 211 10.25 -1.81 12.21
N ALA A 212 10.50 -2.90 12.96
CA ALA A 212 9.66 -3.29 14.09
C ALA A 212 9.62 -2.22 15.19
N ASP A 213 10.75 -1.52 15.41
CA ASP A 213 10.80 -0.42 16.40
C ASP A 213 9.86 0.73 16.03
N ASP A 214 9.67 0.99 14.73
CA ASP A 214 8.73 2.02 14.29
C ASP A 214 7.27 1.61 14.55
N VAL A 215 6.95 0.32 14.44
CA VAL A 215 5.63 -0.21 14.82
C VAL A 215 5.36 -0.02 16.30
N ILE A 216 6.34 -0.34 17.17
CA ILE A 216 6.23 -0.14 18.62
C ILE A 216 5.98 1.34 18.92
N ARG A 217 6.81 2.22 18.38
CA ARG A 217 6.68 3.67 18.62
C ARG A 217 5.35 4.21 18.12
N MET A 218 4.90 3.79 16.92
CA MET A 218 3.60 4.22 16.40
C MET A 218 2.46 3.71 17.29
N GLN A 219 2.54 2.47 17.79
CA GLN A 219 1.54 1.94 18.73
C GLN A 219 1.51 2.76 20.02
N ASP A 220 2.69 3.03 20.60
CA ASP A 220 2.79 3.75 21.87
C ASP A 220 2.35 5.22 21.75
N GLU A 221 2.66 5.87 20.63
CA GLU A 221 2.34 7.27 20.40
C GLU A 221 0.88 7.47 19.95
N THR A 222 0.27 6.49 19.26
CA THR A 222 -1.02 6.71 18.59
C THR A 222 -2.15 5.80 19.03
N ASN A 223 -1.84 4.65 19.61
CA ASN A 223 -2.79 3.57 19.92
C ASN A 223 -3.67 3.16 18.72
N CYS A 224 -3.15 3.30 17.48
CA CYS A 224 -3.89 2.90 16.28
C CYS A 224 -4.09 1.38 16.22
N ASP A 225 -5.06 0.93 15.43
CA ASP A 225 -5.48 -0.48 15.38
C ASP A 225 -4.68 -1.31 14.39
N GLY A 226 -4.12 -0.67 13.37
CA GLY A 226 -3.32 -1.32 12.33
C GLY A 226 -2.18 -0.45 11.82
N PHE A 227 -1.21 -1.09 11.16
CA PHE A 227 0.02 -0.46 10.67
C PHE A 227 0.15 -0.66 9.17
N MET A 228 0.04 0.43 8.41
CA MET A 228 0.16 0.38 6.96
C MET A 228 1.57 0.73 6.51
N ILE A 229 2.23 -0.25 5.90
CA ILE A 229 3.64 -0.19 5.47
C ILE A 229 3.69 0.11 3.98
N ALA A 230 4.37 1.19 3.61
CA ALA A 230 4.60 1.59 2.23
C ALA A 230 6.08 1.42 1.85
N ARG A 231 6.86 2.50 1.83
CA ARG A 231 8.28 2.51 1.44
C ARG A 231 9.15 1.54 2.22
N GLY A 232 8.77 1.15 3.44
CA GLY A 232 9.47 0.12 4.21
C GLY A 232 9.44 -1.26 3.57
N ALA A 233 8.47 -1.53 2.69
CA ALA A 233 8.37 -2.77 1.92
C ALA A 233 9.10 -2.71 0.56
N GLU A 234 9.44 -1.53 0.05
CA GLU A 234 10.16 -1.38 -1.23
C GLU A 234 11.53 -2.07 -1.18
N GLY A 235 11.72 -3.12 -1.97
CA GLY A 235 12.91 -3.97 -1.93
C GLY A 235 13.09 -4.75 -0.62
N ASN A 236 12.08 -4.79 0.23
CA ASN A 236 12.10 -5.50 1.50
C ASN A 236 10.74 -6.13 1.84
N PRO A 237 10.22 -7.08 1.06
CA PRO A 237 8.98 -7.77 1.43
C PRO A 237 9.11 -8.51 2.77
N TRP A 238 10.32 -8.85 3.21
CA TRP A 238 10.59 -9.50 4.50
C TRP A 238 10.23 -8.64 5.71
N ILE A 239 9.95 -7.34 5.55
CA ILE A 239 9.59 -6.44 6.65
C ILE A 239 8.42 -7.01 7.47
N PHE A 240 7.43 -7.63 6.82
CA PHE A 240 6.30 -8.25 7.51
C PHE A 240 6.76 -9.40 8.41
N LYS A 241 7.56 -10.33 7.88
CA LYS A 241 8.14 -11.44 8.66
C LYS A 241 9.05 -10.93 9.77
N GLN A 242 9.85 -9.90 9.50
CA GLN A 242 10.75 -9.30 10.51
C GLN A 242 9.97 -8.71 11.67
N ILE A 243 8.86 -8.00 11.40
CA ILE A 243 8.00 -7.44 12.43
C ILE A 243 7.30 -8.55 13.21
N LEU A 244 6.67 -9.52 12.53
CA LEU A 244 5.97 -10.63 13.19
C LEU A 244 6.90 -11.42 14.11
N HIS A 245 8.09 -11.78 13.62
CA HIS A 245 9.10 -12.51 14.40
C HIS A 245 9.52 -11.73 15.65
N TYR A 246 9.77 -10.42 15.50
CA TYR A 246 10.15 -9.59 16.63
C TYR A 246 9.07 -9.56 17.73
N PHE A 247 7.80 -9.44 17.34
CA PHE A 247 6.69 -9.43 18.31
C PHE A 247 6.43 -10.81 18.95
N GLU A 248 6.75 -11.89 18.24
CA GLU A 248 6.64 -13.26 18.76
C GLU A 248 7.77 -13.62 19.72
N THR A 249 9.02 -13.24 19.39
CA THR A 249 10.22 -13.73 20.08
C THR A 249 10.98 -12.67 20.88
N GLY A 250 10.77 -11.39 20.58
CA GLY A 250 11.58 -10.28 21.08
C GLY A 250 12.94 -10.12 20.38
N GLU A 251 13.24 -10.96 19.38
CA GLU A 251 14.50 -10.98 18.67
C GLU A 251 14.36 -10.39 17.27
N LYS A 252 15.35 -9.62 16.81
CA LYS A 252 15.39 -9.08 15.46
C LYS A 252 15.98 -10.12 14.51
N LEU A 253 15.28 -10.41 13.42
CA LEU A 253 15.86 -11.19 12.33
C LEU A 253 17.03 -10.44 11.71
N GLU A 254 18.06 -11.17 11.34
CA GLU A 254 19.15 -10.64 10.55
C GLU A 254 18.67 -10.18 9.18
N LYS A 255 19.38 -9.20 8.62
CA LYS A 255 19.14 -8.76 7.25
C LYS A 255 19.37 -9.95 6.30
N PRO A 256 18.52 -10.16 5.27
CA PRO A 256 18.74 -11.21 4.29
C PRO A 256 20.15 -11.15 3.69
N SER A 257 20.78 -12.30 3.53
CA SER A 257 22.05 -12.41 2.81
C SER A 257 21.91 -11.94 1.36
N PHE A 258 23.01 -11.57 0.73
CA PHE A 258 22.96 -11.14 -0.68
C PHE A 258 22.49 -12.29 -1.61
N ALA A 259 22.72 -13.54 -1.24
CA ALA A 259 22.21 -14.72 -1.96
C ALA A 259 20.67 -14.79 -1.88
N GLU A 260 20.09 -14.67 -0.69
CA GLU A 260 18.63 -14.63 -0.50
C GLU A 260 17.98 -13.45 -1.25
N VAL A 261 18.63 -12.28 -1.25
CA VAL A 261 18.17 -11.12 -2.02
C VAL A 261 18.22 -11.40 -3.52
N THR A 262 19.28 -12.04 -4.01
CA THR A 262 19.40 -12.44 -5.42
C THR A 262 18.28 -13.40 -5.82
N ASP A 263 18.03 -14.44 -5.02
CA ASP A 263 16.95 -15.39 -5.27
C ASP A 263 15.58 -14.72 -5.32
N MET A 264 15.33 -13.79 -4.40
CA MET A 264 14.10 -13.01 -4.38
C MET A 264 13.95 -12.12 -5.62
N ILE A 265 15.01 -11.44 -6.04
CA ILE A 265 15.02 -10.61 -7.26
C ILE A 265 14.69 -11.44 -8.48
N LEU A 266 15.35 -12.58 -8.66
CA LEU A 266 15.16 -13.46 -9.81
C LEU A 266 13.76 -14.09 -9.80
N ARG A 267 13.26 -14.46 -8.64
CA ARG A 267 11.89 -14.94 -8.47
C ARG A 267 10.87 -13.86 -8.81
N HIS A 268 11.02 -12.66 -8.26
CA HIS A 268 10.15 -11.51 -8.55
C HIS A 268 10.15 -11.18 -10.05
N ALA A 269 11.32 -11.19 -10.69
CA ALA A 269 11.45 -10.96 -12.13
C ALA A 269 10.67 -12.00 -12.96
N ARG A 270 10.75 -13.30 -12.61
CA ARG A 270 9.96 -14.34 -13.29
C ARG A 270 8.46 -14.09 -13.14
N MET A 271 7.99 -13.78 -11.94
CA MET A 271 6.57 -13.46 -11.70
C MET A 271 6.12 -12.21 -12.49
N GLN A 272 6.99 -11.19 -12.59
CA GLN A 272 6.70 -9.99 -13.39
C GLN A 272 6.60 -10.30 -14.89
N ILE A 273 7.49 -11.15 -15.39
CA ILE A 273 7.48 -11.58 -16.80
C ILE A 273 6.22 -12.39 -17.10
N GLU A 274 5.87 -13.32 -16.22
CA GLU A 274 4.65 -14.13 -16.36
C GLU A 274 3.41 -13.25 -16.37
N PHE A 275 3.38 -12.22 -15.55
CA PHE A 275 2.22 -11.33 -15.41
C PHE A 275 2.11 -10.28 -16.52
N LYS A 276 3.22 -9.66 -16.95
CA LYS A 276 3.23 -8.48 -17.86
C LYS A 276 3.98 -8.71 -19.18
N GLY A 277 4.52 -9.90 -19.39
CA GLY A 277 5.45 -10.18 -20.47
C GLY A 277 6.86 -9.62 -20.19
N GLU A 278 7.88 -10.17 -20.89
CA GLU A 278 9.28 -9.87 -20.58
C GLU A 278 9.63 -8.42 -20.79
N TYR A 279 9.20 -7.81 -21.89
CA TYR A 279 9.52 -6.42 -22.20
C TYR A 279 9.11 -5.43 -21.09
N THR A 280 7.89 -5.55 -20.59
CA THR A 280 7.36 -4.69 -19.52
C THR A 280 7.90 -5.14 -18.16
N GLY A 281 7.85 -6.42 -17.88
CA GLY A 281 8.25 -7.01 -16.60
C GLY A 281 9.68 -6.67 -16.21
N ILE A 282 10.63 -6.82 -17.13
CA ILE A 282 12.04 -6.48 -16.86
C ILE A 282 12.26 -4.98 -16.64
N ARG A 283 11.59 -4.13 -17.42
CA ARG A 283 11.73 -2.67 -17.23
C ARG A 283 11.19 -2.21 -15.90
N GLU A 284 10.07 -2.75 -15.46
CA GLU A 284 9.52 -2.49 -14.14
C GLU A 284 10.37 -3.11 -13.03
N MET A 285 10.94 -4.29 -13.28
CA MET A 285 11.80 -4.96 -12.32
C MET A 285 13.10 -4.20 -12.01
N ARG A 286 13.60 -3.35 -12.93
CA ARG A 286 14.81 -2.53 -12.70
C ARG A 286 14.72 -1.69 -11.42
N LYS A 287 13.58 -1.05 -11.15
CA LYS A 287 13.40 -0.27 -9.92
C LYS A 287 13.36 -1.17 -8.68
N HIS A 288 12.65 -2.31 -8.75
CA HIS A 288 12.59 -3.26 -7.64
C HIS A 288 13.97 -3.84 -7.33
N ALA A 289 14.72 -4.28 -8.33
CA ALA A 289 16.07 -4.79 -8.15
C ALA A 289 17.03 -3.73 -7.54
N ALA A 290 16.88 -2.46 -7.94
CA ALA A 290 17.62 -1.36 -7.34
C ALA A 290 17.28 -1.13 -5.87
N TRP A 291 16.01 -1.29 -5.47
CA TRP A 291 15.59 -1.20 -4.06
C TRP A 291 16.07 -2.40 -3.26
N TYR A 292 15.92 -3.62 -3.75
CA TYR A 292 16.42 -4.84 -3.09
C TYR A 292 17.90 -4.77 -2.77
N THR A 293 18.70 -4.18 -3.65
CA THR A 293 20.16 -4.08 -3.50
C THR A 293 20.62 -2.88 -2.67
N ALA A 294 19.69 -2.04 -2.22
CA ALA A 294 20.04 -0.87 -1.41
C ALA A 294 20.72 -1.27 -0.08
N GLY A 295 21.84 -0.60 0.24
CA GLY A 295 22.59 -0.85 1.47
C GLY A 295 23.51 -2.08 1.45
N TYR A 296 23.63 -2.79 0.31
CA TYR A 296 24.67 -3.80 0.11
C TYR A 296 25.94 -3.19 -0.52
N LYS A 297 27.07 -3.86 -0.34
CA LYS A 297 28.37 -3.42 -0.89
C LYS A 297 28.27 -3.20 -2.41
N ASN A 298 28.84 -2.10 -2.89
CA ASN A 298 28.81 -1.70 -4.31
C ASN A 298 27.42 -1.47 -4.93
N SER A 299 26.38 -1.28 -4.13
CA SER A 299 24.99 -1.11 -4.60
C SER A 299 24.81 0.03 -5.62
N SER A 300 25.59 1.12 -5.54
CA SER A 300 25.53 2.23 -6.50
C SER A 300 25.97 1.82 -7.90
N ARG A 301 27.08 1.04 -8.00
CA ARG A 301 27.58 0.51 -9.26
C ARG A 301 26.65 -0.56 -9.83
N LEU A 302 26.09 -1.39 -8.97
CA LEU A 302 25.14 -2.43 -9.35
C LEU A 302 23.85 -1.82 -9.91
N ARG A 303 23.34 -0.74 -9.31
CA ARG A 303 22.16 -0.01 -9.83
C ARG A 303 22.35 0.50 -11.25
N ALA A 304 23.53 1.01 -11.58
CA ALA A 304 23.82 1.44 -12.97
C ALA A 304 23.65 0.28 -13.95
N LYS A 305 24.26 -0.88 -13.65
CA LYS A 305 24.12 -2.09 -14.48
C LYS A 305 22.68 -2.60 -14.56
N ILE A 306 21.93 -2.59 -13.44
CA ILE A 306 20.51 -3.00 -13.40
C ILE A 306 19.66 -2.14 -14.37
N CYS A 307 19.93 -0.84 -14.49
CA CYS A 307 19.20 0.03 -15.39
C CYS A 307 19.39 -0.32 -16.88
N GLU A 308 20.44 -1.02 -17.23
CA GLU A 308 20.78 -1.42 -18.61
C GLU A 308 20.21 -2.79 -18.99
N VAL A 309 19.75 -3.61 -18.03
CA VAL A 309 19.22 -4.95 -18.26
C VAL A 309 17.95 -4.89 -19.13
N GLU A 310 17.87 -5.68 -20.19
CA GLU A 310 16.76 -5.70 -21.14
C GLU A 310 15.91 -6.98 -21.12
N ASN A 311 16.47 -8.09 -20.62
CA ASN A 311 15.82 -9.39 -20.53
C ASN A 311 16.22 -10.15 -19.25
N TYR A 312 15.57 -11.29 -19.01
CA TYR A 312 15.78 -12.08 -17.80
C TYR A 312 17.20 -12.66 -17.72
N GLU A 313 17.74 -13.16 -18.82
CA GLU A 313 19.08 -13.75 -18.88
C GLU A 313 20.15 -12.76 -18.48
N GLN A 314 20.05 -11.50 -18.93
CA GLN A 314 20.96 -10.43 -18.52
C GLN A 314 20.86 -10.11 -17.04
N LEU A 315 19.63 -10.09 -16.49
CA LEU A 315 19.42 -9.88 -15.04
C LEU A 315 20.05 -11.02 -14.24
N GLN A 316 19.82 -12.26 -14.64
CA GLN A 316 20.36 -13.44 -13.98
C GLN A 316 21.90 -13.44 -14.03
N ALA A 317 22.49 -13.26 -15.20
CA ALA A 317 23.94 -13.23 -15.37
C ALA A 317 24.61 -12.11 -14.53
N LEU A 318 23.97 -10.91 -14.45
CA LEU A 318 24.45 -9.82 -13.62
C LEU A 318 24.51 -10.22 -12.13
N PHE A 319 23.48 -10.87 -11.60
CA PHE A 319 23.44 -11.26 -10.19
C PHE A 319 24.34 -12.47 -9.88
N GLU A 320 24.51 -13.41 -10.81
CA GLU A 320 25.49 -14.51 -10.70
C GLU A 320 26.93 -13.97 -10.67
N GLU A 321 27.28 -12.98 -11.54
CA GLU A 321 28.58 -12.29 -11.49
C GLU A 321 28.83 -11.66 -10.12
N VAL A 322 27.83 -10.93 -9.59
CA VAL A 322 27.99 -10.22 -8.30
C VAL A 322 28.09 -11.20 -7.12
N LEU A 323 27.37 -12.32 -7.14
CA LEU A 323 27.50 -13.37 -6.12
C LEU A 323 28.88 -13.98 -6.12
N ALA A 324 29.46 -14.25 -7.29
CA ALA A 324 30.82 -14.85 -7.40
C ALA A 324 31.93 -13.93 -6.84
N TYR A 325 31.72 -12.60 -6.82
CA TYR A 325 32.69 -11.64 -6.26
C TYR A 325 32.46 -11.32 -4.76
N ASN A 326 31.32 -11.70 -4.18
CA ASN A 326 30.98 -11.42 -2.78
C ASN A 326 31.09 -12.64 -1.85
N ASN A 327 31.32 -13.84 -2.40
CA ASN A 327 31.76 -15.06 -1.72
C ASN A 327 33.29 -15.13 -1.72
#